data_504831e4e619a1d252726b139d2d5ac8
#
_entry.id   504831e4e619a1d252726b139d2d5ac8
#
_cell.length_a   1.000
_cell.length_b   1.000
_cell.length_c   1.000
_cell.angle_alpha   90.00
_cell.angle_beta   90.00
_cell.angle_gamma   90.00
#
_symmetry.space_group_name_H-M   'P 1'
#
loop_
_entity.id
_entity.type
_entity.pdbx_description
1 polymer ?
#
loop_
_entity_poly.entity_id
_entity_poly.type
_entity_poly.pdbx_seq_one_letter_code
_entity_poly.pdbx_strand_id
1 'polypeptide(L)'
;SRGLGDVYKRQMKDNYINGIKLPVKVESNEEYISKSKQMLDHFAYQMDKPAFAMRKGLAESVKSICAILKNVLDLAEKGDDDSLDKIDKKLKSTIKEYFYDDFGVSELDKCYAFRGLAPFAELHTPGKEDIYKKMNNRDFELFRARIPQKGETFTMLHEMVHRPYNSQSDYGNCRFSNRKYPCLYLGTTSYVCSRECRWDEEKQGLYVSCFKPNKEGKKLKILNLVCTQGLINGLASYRDLQDKMLKVFPLVIVTSFSINNSSKKKLEYSISQSLMRIIINDTDIQGVAYLSCQGDDELQYPHGVNLAIPVYDICEKKSTANYVIILP
;
A
#
# COMPACT_ATOMS: atom_id res chain seq x y z
N SER A 1 -41.82 16.09 -8.32
CA SER A 1 -40.85 15.23 -7.60
C SER A 1 -39.64 14.74 -8.45
N ARG A 2 -39.62 14.96 -9.77
CA ARG A 2 -38.45 14.57 -10.61
C ARG A 2 -37.22 15.48 -10.40
N GLY A 3 -37.37 16.75 -10.04
CA GLY A 3 -36.24 17.69 -9.91
C GLY A 3 -35.33 17.46 -8.70
N LEU A 4 -35.87 16.99 -7.56
CA LEU A 4 -35.08 16.76 -6.33
C LEU A 4 -34.13 15.55 -6.47
N GLY A 5 -34.58 14.50 -7.15
CA GLY A 5 -33.76 13.31 -7.40
C GLY A 5 -32.57 13.59 -8.33
N ASP A 6 -32.75 14.46 -9.33
CA ASP A 6 -31.71 14.85 -10.27
C ASP A 6 -30.70 15.83 -9.66
N VAL A 7 -31.16 16.74 -8.80
CA VAL A 7 -30.29 17.61 -8.01
C VAL A 7 -29.44 16.79 -7.03
N TYR A 8 -30.05 15.81 -6.34
CA TYR A 8 -29.34 14.93 -5.43
C TYR A 8 -28.31 14.05 -6.16
N LYS A 9 -28.66 13.48 -7.32
CA LYS A 9 -27.73 12.72 -8.17
C LYS A 9 -26.61 13.59 -8.73
N ARG A 10 -26.88 14.86 -9.04
CA ARG A 10 -25.86 15.81 -9.53
C ARG A 10 -24.91 16.21 -8.41
N GLN A 11 -25.42 16.55 -7.21
CA GLN A 11 -24.61 16.84 -6.03
C GLN A 11 -23.74 15.65 -5.59
N MET A 12 -24.22 14.41 -5.74
CA MET A 12 -23.39 13.23 -5.47
C MET A 12 -22.22 13.09 -6.45
N LYS A 13 -22.41 13.40 -7.73
CA LYS A 13 -21.32 13.33 -8.73
C LYS A 13 -20.22 14.38 -8.53
N ASP A 14 -20.55 15.51 -7.92
CA ASP A 14 -19.58 16.57 -7.65
C ASP A 14 -18.57 16.19 -6.55
N ASN A 15 -18.90 15.20 -5.69
CA ASN A 15 -18.02 14.67 -4.65
C ASN A 15 -17.10 13.52 -5.16
N TYR A 16 -17.10 13.23 -6.46
CA TYR A 16 -16.35 12.12 -7.03
C TYR A 16 -15.09 12.60 -7.74
N ILE A 17 -13.99 11.88 -7.52
CA ILE A 17 -12.81 11.96 -8.36
C ILE A 17 -12.95 11.02 -9.56
N ASN A 18 -12.27 11.31 -10.67
CA ASN A 18 -12.35 10.52 -11.89
C ASN A 18 -11.02 10.48 -12.67
N GLY A 19 -10.93 9.59 -13.64
CA GLY A 19 -9.82 9.54 -14.59
C GLY A 19 -8.52 8.98 -14.04
N ILE A 20 -8.52 8.39 -12.82
CA ILE A 20 -7.33 7.81 -12.22
C ILE A 20 -7.56 6.31 -12.00
N LYS A 21 -6.96 5.49 -12.86
CA LYS A 21 -6.95 4.03 -12.72
C LYS A 21 -5.58 3.58 -12.22
N LEU A 22 -5.57 2.75 -11.19
CA LEU A 22 -4.38 2.16 -10.59
C LEU A 22 -4.54 0.64 -10.50
N PRO A 23 -3.47 -0.15 -10.63
CA PRO A 23 -2.09 0.26 -10.94
C PRO A 23 -1.89 0.67 -12.40
N VAL A 24 -0.79 1.38 -12.70
CA VAL A 24 -0.41 1.80 -14.03
C VAL A 24 0.79 1.01 -14.54
N LYS A 25 0.67 0.41 -15.73
CA LYS A 25 1.79 -0.24 -16.41
C LYS A 25 2.41 0.76 -17.39
N VAL A 26 3.74 0.85 -17.40
CA VAL A 26 4.54 1.73 -18.25
C VAL A 26 5.75 0.97 -18.80
N GLU A 27 6.34 1.48 -19.87
CA GLU A 27 7.45 0.81 -20.56
C GLU A 27 8.82 1.37 -20.18
N SER A 28 8.89 2.59 -19.60
CA SER A 28 10.16 3.22 -19.25
C SER A 28 10.10 4.09 -17.99
N ASN A 29 11.28 4.45 -17.48
CA ASN A 29 11.41 5.38 -16.36
C ASN A 29 10.89 6.78 -16.70
N GLU A 30 11.11 7.25 -17.93
CA GLU A 30 10.64 8.54 -18.42
C GLU A 30 9.11 8.58 -18.47
N GLU A 31 8.50 7.50 -18.96
CA GLU A 31 7.04 7.35 -18.96
C GLU A 31 6.48 7.33 -17.54
N TYR A 32 7.14 6.64 -16.60
CA TYR A 32 6.76 6.65 -15.18
C TYR A 32 6.74 8.07 -14.62
N ILE A 33 7.81 8.85 -14.82
CA ILE A 33 7.91 10.23 -14.33
C ILE A 33 6.83 11.10 -14.96
N SER A 34 6.71 11.06 -16.28
CA SER A 34 5.75 11.87 -17.03
C SER A 34 4.30 11.57 -16.64
N LYS A 35 3.90 10.30 -16.65
CA LYS A 35 2.53 9.88 -16.25
C LYS A 35 2.23 10.18 -14.78
N SER A 36 3.19 9.97 -13.88
CA SER A 36 3.01 10.29 -12.47
C SER A 36 2.71 11.77 -12.27
N LYS A 37 3.50 12.66 -12.89
CA LYS A 37 3.27 14.11 -12.82
C LYS A 37 1.92 14.50 -13.41
N GLN A 38 1.57 13.97 -14.59
CA GLN A 38 0.28 14.21 -15.22
C GLN A 38 -0.90 13.80 -14.35
N MET A 39 -0.81 12.63 -13.71
CA MET A 39 -1.87 12.14 -12.80
C MET A 39 -1.97 12.99 -11.54
N LEU A 40 -0.84 13.43 -10.98
CA LEU A 40 -0.83 14.36 -9.83
C LEU A 40 -1.45 15.72 -10.19
N ASP A 41 -1.15 16.27 -11.37
CA ASP A 41 -1.75 17.52 -11.83
C ASP A 41 -3.25 17.37 -12.07
N HIS A 42 -3.67 16.29 -12.71
CA HIS A 42 -5.08 15.98 -12.90
C HIS A 42 -5.82 15.84 -11.56
N PHE A 43 -5.21 15.17 -10.58
CA PHE A 43 -5.80 15.00 -9.26
C PHE A 43 -5.89 16.33 -8.49
N ALA A 44 -4.82 17.14 -8.52
CA ALA A 44 -4.80 18.47 -7.91
C ALA A 44 -5.89 19.38 -8.50
N TYR A 45 -6.07 19.34 -9.83
CA TYR A 45 -7.12 20.09 -10.51
C TYR A 45 -8.53 19.69 -10.04
N GLN A 46 -8.76 18.42 -9.75
CA GLN A 46 -10.07 17.98 -9.24
C GLN A 46 -10.43 18.58 -7.88
N MET A 47 -9.45 19.03 -7.10
CA MET A 47 -9.68 19.69 -5.82
C MET A 47 -10.29 21.09 -5.96
N ASP A 48 -10.32 21.65 -7.18
CA ASP A 48 -11.02 22.91 -7.48
C ASP A 48 -12.53 22.73 -7.67
N LYS A 49 -13.02 21.50 -7.76
CA LYS A 49 -14.47 21.26 -7.76
C LYS A 49 -15.11 21.80 -6.50
N PRO A 50 -16.28 22.45 -6.59
CA PRO A 50 -16.92 23.08 -5.43
C PRO A 50 -17.06 22.17 -4.21
N ALA A 51 -17.33 20.89 -4.44
CA ALA A 51 -17.48 19.89 -3.39
C ALA A 51 -16.23 19.65 -2.54
N PHE A 52 -15.04 19.83 -3.11
CA PHE A 52 -13.76 19.69 -2.40
C PHE A 52 -13.19 21.04 -1.97
N ALA A 53 -13.30 22.06 -2.82
CA ALA A 53 -12.82 23.41 -2.55
C ALA A 53 -13.49 24.07 -1.31
N MET A 54 -14.74 23.69 -1.03
CA MET A 54 -15.47 24.19 0.13
C MET A 54 -15.09 23.48 1.45
N ARG A 55 -14.27 22.42 1.40
CA ARG A 55 -13.80 21.70 2.59
C ARG A 55 -12.55 22.37 3.14
N LYS A 56 -12.67 22.86 4.39
CA LYS A 56 -11.60 23.65 5.02
C LYS A 56 -10.24 22.95 4.96
N GLY A 57 -9.28 23.54 4.27
CA GLY A 57 -7.89 23.11 4.20
C GLY A 57 -7.64 21.83 3.38
N LEU A 58 -8.68 21.15 2.85
CA LEU A 58 -8.50 19.91 2.10
C LEU A 58 -7.79 20.16 0.77
N ALA A 59 -8.33 21.06 -0.04
CA ALA A 59 -7.81 21.32 -1.38
C ALA A 59 -6.36 21.81 -1.32
N GLU A 60 -6.04 22.71 -0.39
CA GLU A 60 -4.70 23.22 -0.16
C GLU A 60 -3.73 22.10 0.25
N SER A 61 -4.14 21.23 1.20
CA SER A 61 -3.33 20.11 1.66
C SER A 61 -3.03 19.14 0.50
N VAL A 62 -4.05 18.72 -0.24
CA VAL A 62 -3.88 17.79 -1.38
C VAL A 62 -3.00 18.40 -2.46
N LYS A 63 -3.21 19.67 -2.84
CA LYS A 63 -2.37 20.36 -3.82
C LYS A 63 -0.93 20.49 -3.36
N SER A 64 -0.70 20.79 -2.07
CA SER A 64 0.65 20.83 -1.48
C SER A 64 1.33 19.48 -1.59
N ILE A 65 0.65 18.39 -1.21
CA ILE A 65 1.18 17.02 -1.33
C ILE A 65 1.52 16.69 -2.79
N CYS A 66 0.65 17.01 -3.75
CA CYS A 66 0.92 16.80 -5.17
C CYS A 66 2.16 17.56 -5.63
N ALA A 67 2.33 18.82 -5.21
CA ALA A 67 3.49 19.63 -5.57
C ALA A 67 4.80 19.08 -4.95
N ILE A 68 4.76 18.64 -3.68
CA ILE A 68 5.89 17.98 -3.04
C ILE A 68 6.27 16.71 -3.79
N LEU A 69 5.32 15.85 -4.15
CA LEU A 69 5.58 14.60 -4.85
C LEU A 69 6.10 14.81 -6.27
N LYS A 70 5.67 15.84 -7.00
CA LYS A 70 6.28 16.21 -8.28
C LYS A 70 7.76 16.57 -8.12
N ASN A 71 8.10 17.36 -7.10
CA ASN A 71 9.51 17.66 -6.80
C ASN A 71 10.31 16.41 -6.37
N VAL A 72 9.68 15.50 -5.62
CA VAL A 72 10.29 14.20 -5.27
C VAL A 72 10.58 13.36 -6.51
N LEU A 73 9.70 13.36 -7.51
CA LEU A 73 9.93 12.68 -8.79
C LEU A 73 11.11 13.30 -9.56
N ASP A 74 11.24 14.63 -9.58
CA ASP A 74 12.40 15.32 -10.17
C ASP A 74 13.72 14.94 -9.51
N LEU A 75 13.71 14.84 -8.19
CA LEU A 75 14.88 14.41 -7.42
C LEU A 75 15.21 12.92 -7.65
N ALA A 76 14.20 12.06 -7.75
CA ALA A 76 14.38 10.63 -8.02
C ALA A 76 14.98 10.37 -9.41
N GLU A 77 14.63 11.20 -10.40
CA GLU A 77 15.19 11.15 -11.75
C GLU A 77 16.69 11.48 -11.75
N LYS A 78 17.13 12.46 -10.97
CA LYS A 78 18.56 12.81 -10.79
C LYS A 78 19.34 11.66 -10.18
N GLY A 79 18.85 11.07 -9.11
CA GLY A 79 19.31 9.82 -8.52
C GLY A 79 20.69 9.88 -7.85
N ASP A 80 21.18 11.07 -7.48
CA ASP A 80 22.38 11.26 -6.68
C ASP A 80 22.07 11.17 -5.17
N ASP A 81 23.09 11.02 -4.32
CA ASP A 81 22.93 10.84 -2.87
C ASP A 81 22.29 12.06 -2.19
N ASP A 82 22.62 13.30 -2.62
CA ASP A 82 22.02 14.54 -2.11
C ASP A 82 20.52 14.61 -2.45
N SER A 83 20.14 14.13 -3.62
CA SER A 83 18.72 14.01 -4.02
C SER A 83 17.99 12.98 -3.17
N LEU A 84 18.62 11.86 -2.81
CA LEU A 84 18.00 10.84 -1.95
C LEU A 84 17.72 11.39 -0.54
N ASP A 85 18.65 12.12 0.06
CA ASP A 85 18.45 12.77 1.36
C ASP A 85 17.34 13.82 1.34
N LYS A 86 17.23 14.58 0.26
CA LYS A 86 16.15 15.54 0.05
C LYS A 86 14.78 14.86 -0.12
N ILE A 87 14.72 13.74 -0.84
CA ILE A 87 13.52 12.91 -0.96
C ILE A 87 13.07 12.43 0.42
N ASP A 88 13.98 11.84 1.19
CA ASP A 88 13.66 11.30 2.51
C ASP A 88 13.15 12.40 3.45
N LYS A 89 13.78 13.57 3.50
CA LYS A 89 13.31 14.71 4.29
C LYS A 89 11.91 15.18 3.88
N LYS A 90 11.64 15.30 2.58
CA LYS A 90 10.32 15.74 2.06
C LYS A 90 9.23 14.73 2.38
N LEU A 91 9.47 13.45 2.12
CA LEU A 91 8.50 12.40 2.41
C LEU A 91 8.23 12.26 3.92
N LYS A 92 9.28 12.34 4.76
CA LYS A 92 9.15 12.31 6.22
C LYS A 92 8.27 13.46 6.74
N SER A 93 8.50 14.68 6.27
CA SER A 93 7.66 15.83 6.65
C SER A 93 6.23 15.67 6.18
N THR A 94 6.01 15.20 4.94
CA THR A 94 4.68 14.95 4.38
C THR A 94 3.91 13.91 5.18
N ILE A 95 4.54 12.78 5.52
CA ILE A 95 3.92 11.75 6.36
C ILE A 95 3.53 12.35 7.72
N LYS A 96 4.45 13.07 8.36
CA LYS A 96 4.25 13.64 9.69
C LYS A 96 3.13 14.67 9.74
N GLU A 97 3.02 15.48 8.70
CA GLU A 97 2.06 16.58 8.62
C GLU A 97 0.65 16.12 8.20
N TYR A 98 0.54 15.16 7.26
CA TYR A 98 -0.72 14.86 6.58
C TYR A 98 -1.26 13.46 6.83
N PHE A 99 -0.45 12.48 7.28
CA PHE A 99 -0.86 11.07 7.31
C PHE A 99 -0.94 10.46 8.72
N TYR A 100 -0.57 11.19 9.76
CA TYR A 100 -0.73 10.71 11.14
C TYR A 100 -2.18 10.93 11.61
N ASP A 101 -3.08 10.15 11.02
CA ASP A 101 -4.48 10.03 11.39
C ASP A 101 -4.89 8.54 11.41
N ASP A 102 -6.12 8.23 11.77
CA ASP A 102 -6.62 6.85 11.90
C ASP A 102 -6.79 6.11 10.56
N PHE A 103 -6.68 6.82 9.43
CA PHE A 103 -6.63 6.20 8.09
C PHE A 103 -5.21 6.01 7.60
N GLY A 104 -4.37 7.03 7.66
CA GLY A 104 -3.03 7.03 7.09
C GLY A 104 -2.03 6.20 7.90
N VAL A 105 -2.03 6.32 9.24
CA VAL A 105 -1.16 5.54 10.14
C VAL A 105 -1.97 5.00 11.30
N SER A 106 -2.13 3.70 11.39
CA SER A 106 -2.90 3.05 12.43
C SER A 106 -2.32 1.71 12.85
N GLU A 107 -2.75 1.17 13.99
CA GLU A 107 -2.41 -0.18 14.41
C GLU A 107 -2.93 -1.20 13.39
N LEU A 108 -2.20 -2.30 13.19
CA LEU A 108 -2.51 -3.32 12.18
C LEU A 108 -3.94 -3.84 12.26
N ASP A 109 -4.44 -4.12 13.48
CA ASP A 109 -5.80 -4.60 13.72
C ASP A 109 -6.89 -3.54 13.47
N LYS A 110 -6.52 -2.27 13.41
CA LYS A 110 -7.39 -1.12 13.11
C LYS A 110 -7.18 -0.58 11.71
N CYS A 111 -6.15 -1.06 11.00
CA CYS A 111 -5.77 -0.54 9.70
C CYS A 111 -6.88 -0.77 8.67
N TYR A 112 -7.27 0.32 8.01
CA TYR A 112 -8.35 0.30 7.03
C TYR A 112 -8.08 -0.65 5.86
N ALA A 113 -6.81 -0.87 5.53
CA ALA A 113 -6.38 -1.81 4.49
C ALA A 113 -6.92 -3.23 4.68
N PHE A 114 -7.15 -3.65 5.93
CA PHE A 114 -7.53 -5.03 6.28
C PHE A 114 -8.97 -5.17 6.77
N ARG A 115 -9.72 -4.09 6.90
CA ARG A 115 -11.13 -4.12 7.37
C ARG A 115 -12.06 -4.88 6.42
N GLY A 116 -11.74 -4.90 5.14
CA GLY A 116 -12.53 -5.59 4.12
C GLY A 116 -12.31 -7.10 4.04
N LEU A 117 -11.46 -7.69 4.88
CA LEU A 117 -11.24 -9.15 4.93
C LEU A 117 -12.36 -9.90 5.65
N ALA A 118 -13.22 -9.19 6.40
CA ALA A 118 -14.45 -9.79 6.91
C ALA A 118 -15.36 -10.16 5.70
N PRO A 119 -15.99 -11.35 5.69
CA PRO A 119 -16.81 -11.78 4.56
C PRO A 119 -17.93 -10.78 4.27
N PHE A 120 -17.84 -10.10 3.17
CA PHE A 120 -18.80 -9.08 2.73
C PHE A 120 -20.24 -9.59 2.61
N ALA A 121 -20.41 -10.88 2.31
CA ALA A 121 -21.71 -11.49 2.16
C ALA A 121 -22.59 -11.42 3.42
N GLU A 122 -21.99 -11.28 4.60
CA GLU A 122 -22.71 -11.23 5.88
C GLU A 122 -23.00 -9.81 6.36
N LEU A 123 -22.33 -8.81 5.76
CA LEU A 123 -22.48 -7.38 6.08
C LEU A 123 -23.89 -6.82 5.85
N HIS A 124 -24.67 -7.43 4.97
CA HIS A 124 -25.94 -6.91 4.52
C HIS A 124 -27.14 -7.79 4.90
N THR A 125 -26.95 -8.82 5.72
CA THR A 125 -28.05 -9.67 6.15
C THR A 125 -28.62 -9.14 7.48
N PRO A 126 -29.85 -8.58 7.49
CA PRO A 126 -30.49 -8.12 8.72
C PRO A 126 -30.58 -9.24 9.76
N GLY A 127 -30.29 -8.95 11.03
CA GLY A 127 -30.38 -9.90 12.13
C GLY A 127 -29.12 -10.74 12.39
N LYS A 128 -28.01 -10.50 11.68
CA LYS A 128 -26.73 -11.20 11.91
C LYS A 128 -25.66 -10.33 12.62
N GLU A 129 -26.03 -9.29 13.31
CA GLU A 129 -25.14 -8.37 14.02
C GLU A 129 -24.19 -9.06 15.01
N ASP A 130 -24.64 -10.16 15.64
CA ASP A 130 -23.79 -10.94 16.57
C ASP A 130 -22.70 -11.74 15.84
N ILE A 131 -22.99 -12.22 14.64
CA ILE A 131 -21.98 -12.87 13.79
C ILE A 131 -20.95 -11.85 13.36
N TYR A 132 -21.37 -10.64 13.02
CA TYR A 132 -20.53 -9.52 12.66
C TYR A 132 -19.55 -9.11 13.78
N LYS A 133 -20.04 -8.99 15.02
CA LYS A 133 -19.20 -8.74 16.21
C LYS A 133 -18.20 -9.87 16.45
N LYS A 134 -18.60 -11.13 16.25
CA LYS A 134 -17.71 -12.29 16.36
C LYS A 134 -16.66 -12.33 15.27
N MET A 135 -16.96 -11.85 14.06
CA MET A 135 -16.02 -11.82 12.93
C MET A 135 -15.04 -10.65 13.03
N ASN A 136 -15.47 -9.50 13.52
CA ASN A 136 -14.59 -8.37 13.81
C ASN A 136 -13.54 -8.69 14.90
N ASN A 137 -13.80 -9.70 15.73
CA ASN A 137 -12.87 -10.20 16.73
C ASN A 137 -12.00 -11.37 16.23
N ARG A 138 -12.19 -11.85 14.99
CA ARG A 138 -11.32 -12.87 14.41
C ARG A 138 -9.97 -12.27 14.07
N ASP A 139 -8.95 -13.02 14.39
CA ASP A 139 -7.61 -12.76 13.89
C ASP A 139 -7.64 -12.95 12.37
N PHE A 140 -7.34 -11.89 11.63
CA PHE A 140 -7.19 -12.01 10.21
C PHE A 140 -5.89 -12.75 9.87
N GLU A 141 -5.91 -13.45 8.75
CA GLU A 141 -4.81 -14.23 8.24
C GLU A 141 -4.14 -13.50 7.09
N LEU A 142 -2.83 -13.58 7.05
CA LEU A 142 -2.01 -13.10 5.95
C LEU A 142 -1.21 -14.27 5.39
N PHE A 143 -0.86 -14.21 4.14
CA PHE A 143 -0.20 -15.30 3.43
C PHE A 143 1.13 -14.85 2.86
N ARG A 144 2.04 -15.82 2.74
CA ARG A 144 3.28 -15.67 2.00
C ARG A 144 3.47 -16.84 1.07
N ALA A 145 3.86 -16.58 -0.16
CA ALA A 145 4.24 -17.61 -1.11
C ALA A 145 5.72 -17.56 -1.44
N ARG A 146 6.31 -18.71 -1.74
CA ARG A 146 7.67 -18.85 -2.29
C ARG A 146 7.68 -19.92 -3.38
N ILE A 147 8.42 -19.63 -4.44
CA ILE A 147 8.73 -20.60 -5.50
C ILE A 147 10.08 -21.21 -5.18
N PRO A 148 10.19 -22.55 -5.03
CA PRO A 148 11.46 -23.21 -4.81
C PRO A 148 12.33 -23.13 -6.07
N GLN A 149 13.64 -23.03 -5.89
CA GLN A 149 14.57 -23.25 -6.99
C GLN A 149 14.60 -24.75 -7.35
N LYS A 150 15.15 -25.10 -8.51
CA LYS A 150 15.24 -26.49 -8.95
C LYS A 150 16.01 -27.35 -7.93
N GLY A 151 15.30 -28.32 -7.34
CA GLY A 151 15.85 -29.21 -6.30
C GLY A 151 15.75 -28.66 -4.87
N GLU A 152 15.22 -27.47 -4.68
CA GLU A 152 14.98 -26.89 -3.35
C GLU A 152 13.62 -27.34 -2.82
N THR A 153 13.57 -27.66 -1.52
CA THR A 153 12.34 -27.92 -0.77
C THR A 153 12.37 -27.11 0.52
N PHE A 154 11.28 -26.48 0.87
CA PHE A 154 11.15 -25.76 2.15
C PHE A 154 10.55 -26.70 3.19
N THR A 155 11.33 -27.05 4.19
CA THR A 155 10.95 -27.98 5.27
C THR A 155 10.86 -27.30 6.63
N MET A 156 11.47 -26.13 6.77
CA MET A 156 11.55 -25.40 8.02
C MET A 156 10.77 -24.09 7.97
N LEU A 157 10.10 -23.75 9.05
CA LEU A 157 9.30 -22.50 9.13
C LEU A 157 10.10 -21.24 8.87
N HIS A 158 11.36 -21.16 9.31
CA HIS A 158 12.20 -19.99 9.10
C HIS A 158 12.49 -19.73 7.60
N GLU A 159 12.43 -20.74 6.75
CA GLU A 159 12.56 -20.59 5.31
C GLU A 159 11.37 -19.85 4.68
N MET A 160 10.22 -19.90 5.33
CA MET A 160 9.01 -19.22 4.89
C MET A 160 8.82 -17.83 5.52
N VAL A 161 9.65 -17.39 6.47
CA VAL A 161 9.55 -16.06 7.08
C VAL A 161 10.17 -15.01 6.14
N HIS A 162 11.24 -14.43 6.46
CA HIS A 162 11.97 -13.50 5.60
C HIS A 162 13.33 -14.11 5.25
N ARG A 163 13.96 -13.53 4.24
CA ARG A 163 15.32 -13.94 3.91
C ARG A 163 16.30 -13.44 4.98
N PRO A 164 17.38 -14.21 5.29
CA PRO A 164 18.36 -13.77 6.27
C PRO A 164 18.94 -12.39 5.96
N TYR A 165 19.08 -11.55 6.98
CA TYR A 165 19.60 -10.18 6.84
C TYR A 165 20.99 -10.13 6.20
N ASN A 166 21.83 -11.15 6.48
CA ASN A 166 23.23 -11.23 6.01
C ASN A 166 23.40 -11.89 4.63
N SER A 167 22.34 -12.36 3.99
CA SER A 167 22.44 -12.95 2.66
C SER A 167 22.49 -11.86 1.58
N GLN A 168 23.65 -11.26 1.37
CA GLN A 168 23.82 -10.07 0.52
C GLN A 168 23.81 -10.35 -0.99
N SER A 169 23.85 -11.60 -1.45
CA SER A 169 24.29 -11.85 -2.83
C SER A 169 23.21 -11.79 -3.91
N ASP A 170 21.93 -12.13 -3.65
CA ASP A 170 21.01 -12.41 -4.75
C ASP A 170 19.62 -11.75 -4.68
N TYR A 171 19.46 -10.70 -3.86
CA TYR A 171 18.17 -10.05 -3.74
C TYR A 171 18.04 -8.89 -4.70
N GLY A 172 17.19 -9.08 -5.70
CA GLY A 172 16.71 -8.00 -6.53
C GLY A 172 16.00 -6.92 -5.67
N ASN A 173 16.11 -5.68 -6.10
CA ASN A 173 15.32 -4.59 -5.50
C ASN A 173 13.84 -4.90 -5.67
N CYS A 174 13.11 -5.00 -4.56
CA CYS A 174 11.65 -5.08 -4.54
C CYS A 174 11.06 -3.69 -4.24
N ARG A 175 9.75 -3.56 -4.36
CA ARG A 175 9.06 -2.28 -4.24
C ARG A 175 9.40 -1.53 -2.94
N PHE A 176 9.35 -2.20 -1.78
CA PHE A 176 9.64 -1.61 -0.47
C PHE A 176 10.94 -2.11 0.16
N SER A 177 11.73 -2.90 -0.53
CA SER A 177 12.99 -3.41 -0.01
C SER A 177 14.13 -3.28 -1.00
N ASN A 178 15.34 -3.14 -0.46
CA ASN A 178 16.58 -3.19 -1.20
C ASN A 178 17.56 -4.14 -0.48
N ARG A 179 18.79 -4.23 -0.98
CA ARG A 179 19.83 -5.12 -0.38
C ARG A 179 20.10 -4.82 1.09
N LYS A 180 20.00 -3.54 1.50
CA LYS A 180 20.27 -3.09 2.87
C LYS A 180 19.08 -3.26 3.81
N TYR A 181 17.86 -3.21 3.27
CA TYR A 181 16.61 -3.22 4.03
C TYR A 181 15.66 -4.27 3.47
N PRO A 182 15.84 -5.56 3.85
CA PRO A 182 14.91 -6.62 3.46
C PRO A 182 13.56 -6.45 4.15
N CYS A 183 12.50 -6.95 3.53
CA CYS A 183 11.16 -6.94 4.10
C CYS A 183 10.54 -8.32 4.11
N LEU A 184 9.71 -8.58 5.12
CA LEU A 184 8.73 -9.64 5.09
C LEU A 184 7.52 -9.13 4.28
N TYR A 185 7.22 -9.79 3.17
CA TYR A 185 6.06 -9.51 2.33
C TYR A 185 4.96 -10.52 2.62
N LEU A 186 3.79 -10.02 2.92
CA LEU A 186 2.58 -10.80 3.18
C LEU A 186 1.44 -10.30 2.30
N GLY A 187 0.54 -11.18 1.89
CA GLY A 187 -0.66 -10.83 1.14
C GLY A 187 -1.93 -11.23 1.87
N THR A 188 -3.04 -10.63 1.55
CA THR A 188 -4.35 -10.93 2.12
C THR A 188 -4.95 -12.24 1.61
N THR A 189 -4.43 -12.77 0.52
CA THR A 189 -4.81 -14.08 -0.04
C THR A 189 -3.60 -14.82 -0.57
N SER A 190 -3.66 -16.16 -0.62
CA SER A 190 -2.63 -16.97 -1.30
C SER A 190 -2.56 -16.62 -2.78
N TYR A 191 -3.68 -16.23 -3.39
CA TYR A 191 -3.76 -15.83 -4.79
C TYR A 191 -2.95 -14.55 -5.06
N VAL A 192 -3.07 -13.48 -4.25
CA VAL A 192 -2.24 -12.29 -4.44
C VAL A 192 -0.75 -12.62 -4.30
N CYS A 193 -0.40 -13.52 -3.37
CA CYS A 193 0.99 -13.94 -3.19
C CYS A 193 1.52 -14.70 -4.41
N SER A 194 0.73 -15.59 -5.03
CA SER A 194 1.12 -16.30 -6.25
C SER A 194 1.35 -15.35 -7.43
N ARG A 195 0.51 -14.34 -7.58
CA ARG A 195 0.65 -13.30 -8.61
C ARG A 195 1.91 -12.44 -8.39
N GLU A 196 2.20 -12.06 -7.15
CA GLU A 196 3.43 -11.31 -6.82
C GLU A 196 4.70 -12.14 -7.09
N CYS A 197 4.64 -13.45 -6.87
CA CYS A 197 5.73 -14.39 -7.22
C CYS A 197 5.80 -14.66 -8.73
N ARG A 198 4.82 -14.25 -9.55
CA ARG A 198 4.67 -14.59 -10.97
C ARG A 198 4.70 -16.10 -11.18
N TRP A 199 3.99 -16.81 -10.30
CA TRP A 199 3.96 -18.27 -10.31
C TRP A 199 3.30 -18.80 -11.57
N ASP A 200 3.92 -19.83 -12.14
CA ASP A 200 3.46 -20.60 -13.29
C ASP A 200 3.20 -22.04 -12.82
N GLU A 201 1.92 -22.42 -12.72
CA GLU A 201 1.50 -23.70 -12.16
C GLU A 201 1.96 -24.91 -12.97
N GLU A 202 2.20 -24.73 -14.28
CA GLU A 202 2.65 -25.81 -15.15
C GLU A 202 4.15 -26.10 -14.97
N LYS A 203 4.93 -25.14 -14.47
CA LYS A 203 6.41 -25.22 -14.43
C LYS A 203 6.99 -25.31 -13.04
N GLN A 204 6.27 -24.86 -12.01
CA GLN A 204 6.85 -24.61 -10.69
C GLN A 204 5.92 -25.02 -9.56
N GLY A 205 6.49 -25.60 -8.49
CA GLY A 205 5.81 -25.74 -7.22
C GLY A 205 5.64 -24.39 -6.52
N LEU A 206 4.63 -24.28 -5.67
CA LEU A 206 4.38 -23.11 -4.82
C LEU A 206 4.24 -23.55 -3.37
N TYR A 207 5.05 -22.98 -2.48
CA TYR A 207 4.88 -23.12 -1.04
C TYR A 207 4.14 -21.91 -0.51
N VAL A 208 3.10 -22.13 0.29
CA VAL A 208 2.30 -21.07 0.90
C VAL A 208 2.28 -21.28 2.41
N SER A 209 2.55 -20.22 3.16
CA SER A 209 2.42 -20.20 4.61
C SER A 209 1.39 -19.16 5.04
N CYS A 210 0.63 -19.52 6.06
CA CYS A 210 -0.32 -18.64 6.72
C CYS A 210 0.32 -17.98 7.95
N PHE A 211 0.07 -16.70 8.13
CA PHE A 211 0.59 -15.89 9.22
C PHE A 211 -0.57 -15.26 9.99
N LYS A 212 -0.54 -15.37 11.31
CA LYS A 212 -1.47 -14.64 12.20
C LYS A 212 -0.69 -13.66 13.05
N PRO A 213 -1.09 -12.37 13.09
CA PRO A 213 -0.50 -11.42 14.02
C PRO A 213 -0.81 -11.86 15.46
N ASN A 214 0.21 -11.98 16.29
CA ASN A 214 0.03 -12.15 17.73
C ASN A 214 -0.40 -10.80 18.37
N LYS A 215 -0.54 -10.78 19.71
CA LYS A 215 -0.99 -9.58 20.44
C LYS A 215 -0.13 -8.34 20.15
N GLU A 216 1.17 -8.51 20.06
CA GLU A 216 2.09 -7.39 19.74
C GLU A 216 2.08 -7.04 18.25
N GLY A 217 1.97 -8.04 17.38
CA GLY A 217 1.84 -7.84 15.93
C GLY A 217 0.60 -7.04 15.55
N LYS A 218 -0.51 -7.19 16.28
CA LYS A 218 -1.72 -6.40 16.09
C LYS A 218 -1.54 -4.91 16.32
N LYS A 219 -0.57 -4.54 17.16
CA LYS A 219 -0.26 -3.14 17.52
C LYS A 219 0.78 -2.48 16.61
N LEU A 220 1.34 -3.22 15.63
CA LEU A 220 2.26 -2.64 14.66
C LEU A 220 1.61 -1.45 13.98
N LYS A 221 2.29 -0.31 13.96
CA LYS A 221 1.83 0.89 13.23
C LYS A 221 2.10 0.73 11.75
N ILE A 222 1.04 0.79 10.96
CA ILE A 222 1.07 0.56 9.52
C ILE A 222 0.72 1.84 8.76
N LEU A 223 1.58 2.24 7.83
CA LEU A 223 1.25 3.24 6.82
C LEU A 223 0.32 2.61 5.79
N ASN A 224 -0.87 3.17 5.66
CA ASN A 224 -1.91 2.67 4.77
C ASN A 224 -1.86 3.38 3.40
N LEU A 225 -1.41 2.67 2.37
CA LEU A 225 -1.47 3.10 0.97
C LEU A 225 -2.54 2.34 0.17
N VAL A 226 -3.51 1.74 0.86
CA VAL A 226 -4.63 1.04 0.21
C VAL A 226 -5.75 2.01 -0.06
N CYS A 227 -5.73 2.60 -1.24
CA CYS A 227 -6.70 3.57 -1.67
C CYS A 227 -6.90 3.49 -3.18
N THR A 228 -8.14 3.51 -3.64
CA THR A 228 -8.50 3.57 -5.06
C THR A 228 -9.53 4.67 -5.30
N GLN A 229 -9.65 5.09 -6.56
CA GLN A 229 -10.72 6.02 -6.96
C GLN A 229 -12.10 5.49 -6.56
N GLY A 230 -12.35 4.18 -6.73
CA GLY A 230 -13.60 3.54 -6.37
C GLY A 230 -13.90 3.60 -4.87
N LEU A 231 -12.89 3.32 -4.02
CA LEU A 231 -13.04 3.42 -2.56
C LEU A 231 -13.31 4.86 -2.12
N ILE A 232 -12.58 5.85 -2.64
CA ILE A 232 -12.79 7.28 -2.34
C ILE A 232 -14.22 7.70 -2.71
N ASN A 233 -14.67 7.33 -3.90
CA ASN A 233 -15.99 7.67 -4.40
C ASN A 233 -17.10 6.95 -3.62
N GLY A 234 -16.89 5.70 -3.23
CA GLY A 234 -17.81 4.93 -2.40
C GLY A 234 -18.05 5.55 -1.00
N LEU A 235 -17.10 6.34 -0.52
CA LEU A 235 -17.15 7.01 0.78
C LEU A 235 -17.61 8.47 0.71
N ALA A 236 -18.21 8.92 -0.38
CA ALA A 236 -18.66 10.30 -0.54
C ALA A 236 -19.61 10.81 0.56
N SER A 237 -20.36 9.90 1.21
CA SER A 237 -21.20 10.21 2.37
C SER A 237 -20.46 10.29 3.70
N TYR A 238 -19.21 9.77 3.76
CA TYR A 238 -18.35 9.76 4.95
C TYR A 238 -17.19 10.74 4.79
N ARG A 239 -17.51 12.03 4.82
CA ARG A 239 -16.59 13.13 4.45
C ARG A 239 -15.25 13.09 5.17
N ASP A 240 -15.22 12.88 6.48
CA ASP A 240 -13.98 12.84 7.24
C ASP A 240 -13.04 11.74 6.75
N LEU A 241 -13.55 10.53 6.53
CA LEU A 241 -12.78 9.42 6.01
C LEU A 241 -12.35 9.65 4.56
N GLN A 242 -13.25 10.19 3.73
CA GLN A 242 -12.92 10.55 2.35
C GLN A 242 -11.80 11.59 2.29
N ASP A 243 -11.81 12.60 3.18
CA ASP A 243 -10.78 13.64 3.23
C ASP A 243 -9.39 13.07 3.58
N LYS A 244 -9.34 12.11 4.52
CA LYS A 244 -8.12 11.38 4.87
C LYS A 244 -7.59 10.58 3.68
N MET A 245 -8.48 9.85 2.99
CA MET A 245 -8.12 9.11 1.77
C MET A 245 -7.60 10.03 0.67
N LEU A 246 -8.25 11.17 0.44
CA LEU A 246 -7.84 12.15 -0.57
C LEU A 246 -6.43 12.71 -0.30
N LYS A 247 -6.02 12.88 0.95
CA LYS A 247 -4.65 13.31 1.31
C LYS A 247 -3.62 12.23 1.04
N VAL A 248 -3.93 10.96 1.29
CA VAL A 248 -3.01 9.83 1.06
C VAL A 248 -2.90 9.49 -0.44
N PHE A 249 -3.96 9.71 -1.21
CA PHE A 249 -4.07 9.23 -2.59
C PHE A 249 -2.96 9.72 -3.53
N PRO A 250 -2.41 10.95 -3.46
CA PRO A 250 -1.26 11.35 -4.27
C PRO A 250 -0.04 10.43 -4.09
N LEU A 251 0.23 9.99 -2.85
CA LEU A 251 1.31 9.05 -2.58
C LEU A 251 1.01 7.66 -3.17
N VAL A 252 -0.24 7.22 -3.10
CA VAL A 252 -0.68 5.97 -3.75
C VAL A 252 -0.49 6.05 -5.27
N ILE A 253 -0.82 7.18 -5.90
CA ILE A 253 -0.59 7.37 -7.34
C ILE A 253 0.87 7.06 -7.70
N VAL A 254 1.83 7.74 -7.08
CA VAL A 254 3.26 7.60 -7.46
C VAL A 254 3.90 6.26 -7.06
N THR A 255 3.29 5.52 -6.15
CA THR A 255 3.78 4.20 -5.71
C THR A 255 3.09 3.02 -6.38
N SER A 256 2.08 3.25 -7.23
CA SER A 256 1.27 2.20 -7.88
C SER A 256 1.57 2.05 -9.37
N PHE A 257 2.85 2.13 -9.72
CA PHE A 257 3.33 1.88 -11.08
C PHE A 257 4.12 0.57 -11.17
N SER A 258 4.12 -0.04 -12.35
CA SER A 258 5.03 -1.12 -12.71
C SER A 258 5.61 -0.89 -14.09
N ILE A 259 6.93 -1.08 -14.24
CA ILE A 259 7.63 -1.00 -15.51
C ILE A 259 7.78 -2.42 -16.07
N ASN A 260 7.31 -2.62 -17.32
CA ASN A 260 7.37 -3.93 -17.98
C ASN A 260 8.80 -4.31 -18.40
N ASN A 261 9.68 -3.34 -18.55
CA ASN A 261 11.03 -3.55 -19.05
C ASN A 261 12.01 -3.90 -17.90
N SER A 262 12.98 -4.79 -18.21
CA SER A 262 13.99 -5.26 -17.26
C SER A 262 15.14 -4.27 -17.00
N SER A 263 14.86 -2.96 -16.96
CA SER A 263 15.90 -1.96 -16.67
C SER A 263 16.55 -2.25 -15.31
N LYS A 264 17.87 -2.13 -15.22
CA LYS A 264 18.63 -2.38 -13.97
C LYS A 264 18.22 -1.43 -12.85
N LYS A 265 17.74 -0.22 -13.17
CA LYS A 265 17.27 0.79 -12.21
C LYS A 265 15.74 0.93 -12.33
N LYS A 266 15.03 0.44 -11.35
CA LYS A 266 13.57 0.54 -11.24
C LYS A 266 13.19 1.82 -10.54
N LEU A 267 13.02 2.89 -11.30
CA LEU A 267 12.75 4.22 -10.75
C LEU A 267 11.38 4.28 -10.06
N GLU A 268 10.42 3.47 -10.51
CA GLU A 268 9.10 3.34 -9.88
C GLU A 268 9.14 2.80 -8.44
N TYR A 269 10.30 2.25 -8.04
CA TYR A 269 10.50 1.79 -6.66
C TYR A 269 11.20 2.82 -5.77
N SER A 270 11.76 3.89 -6.34
CA SER A 270 12.58 4.87 -5.60
C SER A 270 11.82 5.51 -4.43
N ILE A 271 10.57 5.93 -4.66
CA ILE A 271 9.74 6.55 -3.61
C ILE A 271 9.37 5.50 -2.55
N SER A 272 8.95 4.30 -2.95
CA SER A 272 8.61 3.21 -2.02
C SER A 272 9.80 2.79 -1.17
N GLN A 273 11.00 2.75 -1.74
CA GLN A 273 12.24 2.42 -1.01
C GLN A 273 12.66 3.56 -0.07
N SER A 274 12.44 4.82 -0.45
CA SER A 274 12.62 5.97 0.44
C SER A 274 11.66 5.93 1.63
N LEU A 275 10.38 5.61 1.39
CA LEU A 275 9.42 5.40 2.47
C LEU A 275 9.90 4.35 3.46
N MET A 276 10.43 3.22 2.97
CA MET A 276 10.93 2.17 3.86
C MET A 276 12.18 2.61 4.64
N ARG A 277 13.09 3.39 4.04
CA ARG A 277 14.23 3.98 4.78
C ARG A 277 13.77 4.88 5.92
N ILE A 278 12.79 5.74 5.66
CA ILE A 278 12.22 6.65 6.66
C ILE A 278 11.53 5.85 7.78
N ILE A 279 10.77 4.83 7.43
CA ILE A 279 10.08 3.95 8.38
C ILE A 279 11.10 3.29 9.31
N ILE A 280 12.19 2.76 8.78
CA ILE A 280 13.20 2.07 9.57
C ILE A 280 13.97 3.02 10.51
N ASN A 281 14.32 4.20 10.03
CA ASN A 281 15.28 5.07 10.71
C ASN A 281 14.64 6.19 11.53
N ASP A 282 13.45 6.66 11.15
CA ASP A 282 13.00 8.00 11.52
C ASP A 282 11.57 8.07 12.07
N THR A 283 10.81 6.97 12.09
CA THR A 283 9.42 6.97 12.53
C THR A 283 9.11 5.81 13.48
N ASP A 284 7.92 5.84 14.06
CA ASP A 284 7.35 4.73 14.82
C ASP A 284 6.48 3.79 13.96
N ILE A 285 6.43 4.04 12.66
CA ILE A 285 5.75 3.18 11.68
C ILE A 285 6.59 1.91 11.49
N GLN A 286 5.91 0.77 11.38
CA GLN A 286 6.56 -0.55 11.38
C GLN A 286 6.20 -1.39 10.15
N GLY A 287 5.43 -0.83 9.22
CA GLY A 287 5.10 -1.49 7.97
C GLY A 287 4.28 -0.62 7.04
N VAL A 288 4.09 -1.11 5.81
CA VAL A 288 3.31 -0.44 4.75
C VAL A 288 2.30 -1.43 4.17
N ALA A 289 1.03 -1.07 4.18
CA ALA A 289 -0.02 -1.78 3.45
C ALA A 289 -0.26 -1.10 2.10
N TYR A 290 -0.33 -1.87 1.01
CA TYR A 290 -0.48 -1.35 -0.35
C TYR A 290 -1.21 -2.34 -1.26
N LEU A 291 -1.80 -1.85 -2.35
CA LEU A 291 -2.43 -2.71 -3.35
C LEU A 291 -1.38 -3.35 -4.28
N SER A 292 -1.62 -4.61 -4.65
CA SER A 292 -0.80 -5.30 -5.64
C SER A 292 -0.78 -4.56 -6.97
N CYS A 293 0.41 -4.48 -7.58
CA CYS A 293 0.58 -3.96 -8.93
C CYS A 293 0.74 -5.06 -9.99
N GLN A 294 0.68 -6.34 -9.58
CA GLN A 294 0.82 -7.50 -10.46
C GLN A 294 -0.53 -8.08 -10.91
N GLY A 295 -1.63 -7.56 -10.37
CA GLY A 295 -2.96 -8.07 -10.64
C GLY A 295 -3.58 -7.44 -11.89
N ASP A 296 -4.45 -8.20 -12.51
CA ASP A 296 -5.52 -7.70 -13.35
C ASP A 296 -6.61 -7.05 -12.47
N ASP A 297 -7.67 -6.50 -13.05
CA ASP A 297 -8.77 -5.82 -12.33
C ASP A 297 -9.42 -6.67 -11.20
N GLU A 298 -9.15 -7.97 -11.16
CA GLU A 298 -9.66 -8.90 -10.14
C GLU A 298 -8.94 -8.80 -8.78
N LEU A 299 -7.70 -8.28 -8.75
CA LEU A 299 -6.93 -8.10 -7.51
C LEU A 299 -7.17 -6.72 -6.91
N GLN A 300 -8.42 -6.46 -6.58
CA GLN A 300 -8.84 -5.23 -5.92
C GLN A 300 -8.95 -5.41 -4.40
N TYR A 301 -9.13 -4.29 -3.71
CA TYR A 301 -9.48 -4.30 -2.29
C TYR A 301 -10.75 -5.13 -2.05
N PRO A 302 -10.80 -5.99 -1.01
CA PRO A 302 -9.75 -6.23 -0.01
C PRO A 302 -8.77 -7.37 -0.35
N HIS A 303 -8.96 -8.09 -1.45
CA HIS A 303 -8.25 -9.35 -1.75
C HIS A 303 -6.85 -9.16 -2.32
N GLY A 304 -6.57 -7.99 -2.89
CA GLY A 304 -5.30 -7.64 -3.51
C GLY A 304 -4.37 -6.81 -2.63
N VAL A 305 -4.50 -6.87 -1.31
CA VAL A 305 -3.68 -6.06 -0.39
C VAL A 305 -2.43 -6.82 0.01
N ASN A 306 -1.30 -6.12 -0.04
CA ASN A 306 0.00 -6.57 0.44
C ASN A 306 0.41 -5.78 1.69
N LEU A 307 1.19 -6.42 2.56
CA LEU A 307 1.84 -5.83 3.72
C LEU A 307 3.35 -6.05 3.62
N ALA A 308 4.14 -4.99 3.65
CA ALA A 308 5.59 -5.03 3.73
C ALA A 308 6.03 -4.61 5.14
N ILE A 309 6.70 -5.50 5.86
CA ILE A 309 7.25 -5.25 7.21
C ILE A 309 8.77 -5.31 7.11
N PRO A 310 9.50 -4.23 7.49
CA PRO A 310 10.95 -4.24 7.46
C PRO A 310 11.52 -5.24 8.46
N VAL A 311 12.59 -5.91 8.08
CA VAL A 311 13.34 -6.82 8.93
C VAL A 311 14.52 -6.05 9.53
N TYR A 312 14.58 -5.99 10.85
CA TYR A 312 15.68 -5.37 11.59
C TYR A 312 16.74 -6.40 11.94
N ASP A 313 18.00 -5.96 12.09
CA ASP A 313 19.06 -6.83 12.60
C ASP A 313 18.72 -7.27 14.04
N ILE A 314 18.91 -8.56 14.31
CA ILE A 314 18.58 -9.18 15.60
C ILE A 314 19.41 -8.58 16.74
N CYS A 315 20.61 -8.04 16.43
CA CYS A 315 21.52 -7.47 17.42
C CYS A 315 21.12 -6.09 17.94
N GLU A 316 20.37 -5.30 17.15
CA GLU A 316 20.08 -3.90 17.51
C GLU A 316 18.61 -3.61 17.78
N LYS A 317 17.69 -4.36 17.18
CA LYS A 317 16.23 -4.17 17.35
C LYS A 317 15.52 -5.52 17.34
N LYS A 318 14.43 -5.65 18.11
CA LYS A 318 13.60 -6.86 18.12
C LYS A 318 13.17 -7.25 16.72
N SER A 319 13.48 -8.48 16.31
CA SER A 319 13.04 -9.04 15.02
C SER A 319 11.53 -8.95 14.86
N THR A 320 11.08 -8.51 13.68
CA THR A 320 9.65 -8.50 13.31
C THR A 320 9.01 -9.90 13.32
N ALA A 321 9.83 -10.96 13.19
CA ALA A 321 9.37 -12.34 13.32
C ALA A 321 8.72 -12.65 14.68
N ASN A 322 9.07 -11.89 15.75
CA ASN A 322 8.46 -12.04 17.07
C ASN A 322 7.02 -11.51 17.14
N TYR A 323 6.55 -10.79 16.13
CA TYR A 323 5.21 -10.20 16.13
C TYR A 323 4.19 -11.00 15.32
N VAL A 324 4.63 -12.07 14.66
CA VAL A 324 3.78 -12.87 13.77
C VAL A 324 3.90 -14.34 14.13
N ILE A 325 2.79 -15.02 14.37
CA ILE A 325 2.73 -16.46 14.56
C ILE A 325 2.50 -17.09 13.20
N ILE A 326 3.40 -18.00 12.82
CA ILE A 326 3.24 -18.84 11.62
C ILE A 326 2.37 -20.03 12.05
N LEU A 327 1.27 -20.25 11.35
CA LEU A 327 0.46 -21.46 11.50
C LEU A 327 1.00 -22.53 10.56
N PRO A 328 1.09 -23.78 11.02
CA PRO A 328 1.49 -24.89 10.19
C PRO A 328 0.49 -25.18 9.07
#